data_693a0bcebbbbe20f6049afe6f140e362
#
_entry.id   693a0bcebbbbe20f6049afe6f140e362
#
_cell.length_a   1.000
_cell.length_b   1.000
_cell.length_c   1.000
_cell.angle_alpha   90.00
_cell.angle_beta   90.00
_cell.angle_gamma   90.00
#
_symmetry.space_group_name_H-M   'P 1'
#
loop_
_entity.id
_entity.type
_entity.pdbx_description
1 polymer ?
#
loop_
_entity_poly.entity_id
_entity_poly.type
_entity_poly.pdbx_seq_one_letter_code
_entity_poly.pdbx_strand_id
1 'polypeptide(L)'
;DLWMPIPPSSYLAINGAEILFNLSASNELIAKSDYREQLVLQQSARAIAAYIYSSSGVFESTSDVVFGGDCLIAENGSLLNRSKRFQRENNIIYADIDLLNLKNDRLVNKSFADLYDDSISQLKVQTVSFDFKEINKLNNKKIVLDRTINPCPFIPINPETINKRCAEIFNIQVAGLAKRLEHTGIKNVIIGVSGGLDSTLALLVCHKTLELLNLPKENISLSLCLVLVLPIKHMTML
;
A
#
# COMPACT_ATOMS: atom_id res chain seq x y z
N ASP A 1 -4.90 -5.16 -22.70
CA ASP A 1 -3.81 -4.23 -22.94
C ASP A 1 -3.68 -3.26 -21.78
N LEU A 2 -2.49 -3.19 -21.16
CA LEU A 2 -2.18 -2.33 -20.02
C LEU A 2 -2.13 -0.83 -20.39
N TRP A 3 -1.87 -0.53 -21.65
CA TRP A 3 -1.69 0.84 -22.18
C TRP A 3 -3.01 1.57 -22.43
N MET A 4 -4.14 0.87 -22.34
CA MET A 4 -5.45 1.48 -22.50
C MET A 4 -5.85 2.31 -21.28
N PRO A 5 -6.64 3.38 -21.45
CA PRO A 5 -7.18 4.15 -20.33
C PRO A 5 -7.95 3.31 -19.32
N ILE A 6 -8.68 2.29 -19.78
CA ILE A 6 -9.36 1.30 -18.94
C ILE A 6 -8.86 -0.08 -19.37
N PRO A 7 -7.85 -0.62 -18.69
CA PRO A 7 -7.31 -1.94 -19.01
C PRO A 7 -8.34 -3.05 -18.76
N PRO A 8 -8.42 -4.10 -19.60
CA PRO A 8 -9.30 -5.25 -19.37
C PRO A 8 -9.11 -5.92 -18.00
N SER A 9 -7.91 -5.86 -17.45
CA SER A 9 -7.58 -6.33 -16.10
C SER A 9 -8.41 -5.66 -15.00
N SER A 10 -8.87 -4.42 -15.19
CA SER A 10 -9.78 -3.75 -14.24
C SER A 10 -11.11 -4.49 -14.13
N TYR A 11 -11.68 -4.90 -15.25
CA TYR A 11 -12.92 -5.67 -15.26
C TYR A 11 -12.75 -7.07 -14.66
N LEU A 12 -11.62 -7.72 -14.93
CA LEU A 12 -11.31 -9.02 -14.34
C LEU A 12 -11.19 -8.93 -12.82
N ALA A 13 -10.53 -7.89 -12.32
CA ALA A 13 -10.37 -7.67 -10.87
C ALA A 13 -11.72 -7.44 -10.17
N ILE A 14 -12.61 -6.62 -10.75
CA ILE A 14 -13.97 -6.38 -10.24
C ILE A 14 -14.78 -7.69 -10.23
N ASN A 15 -14.59 -8.56 -11.22
CA ASN A 15 -15.20 -9.89 -11.27
C ASN A 15 -14.47 -10.95 -10.41
N GLY A 16 -13.60 -10.55 -9.49
CA GLY A 16 -13.01 -11.41 -8.47
C GLY A 16 -11.61 -11.94 -8.77
N ALA A 17 -10.98 -11.58 -9.89
CA ALA A 17 -9.61 -11.99 -10.16
C ALA A 17 -8.63 -11.35 -9.17
N GLU A 18 -7.87 -12.17 -8.45
CA GLU A 18 -6.88 -11.76 -7.45
C GLU A 18 -5.47 -11.71 -8.02
N ILE A 19 -5.20 -12.51 -9.05
CA ILE A 19 -3.94 -12.52 -9.79
C ILE A 19 -4.23 -12.26 -11.27
N LEU A 20 -3.58 -11.26 -11.82
CA LEU A 20 -3.74 -10.80 -13.19
C LEU A 20 -2.48 -11.09 -14.00
N PHE A 21 -2.60 -11.86 -15.05
CA PHE A 21 -1.51 -12.17 -15.96
C PHE A 21 -1.63 -11.34 -17.24
N ASN A 22 -0.54 -10.69 -17.62
CA ASN A 22 -0.45 -9.92 -18.85
C ASN A 22 0.75 -10.37 -19.69
N LEU A 23 0.47 -11.14 -20.72
CA LEU A 23 1.45 -11.51 -21.74
C LEU A 23 1.45 -10.39 -22.79
N SER A 24 2.58 -9.72 -22.96
CA SER A 24 2.69 -8.50 -23.78
C SER A 24 3.81 -8.58 -24.79
N ALA A 25 3.60 -7.97 -25.94
CA ALA A 25 4.61 -7.75 -26.97
C ALA A 25 4.88 -6.26 -27.15
N SER A 26 5.16 -5.57 -26.04
CA SER A 26 5.48 -4.15 -26.05
C SER A 26 6.95 -3.93 -26.42
N ASN A 27 7.18 -3.23 -27.52
CA ASN A 27 8.53 -2.86 -27.98
C ASN A 27 9.24 -1.91 -27.00
N GLU A 28 10.55 -1.86 -27.07
CA GLU A 28 11.37 -0.95 -26.27
C GLU A 28 11.52 0.42 -26.94
N LEU A 29 11.37 1.46 -26.14
CA LEU A 29 11.68 2.85 -26.45
C LEU A 29 12.41 3.46 -25.26
N ILE A 30 13.13 4.57 -25.48
CA ILE A 30 13.79 5.32 -24.42
C ILE A 30 12.76 5.76 -23.38
N ALA A 31 13.05 5.56 -22.08
CA ALA A 31 12.20 5.85 -20.92
C ALA A 31 10.89 5.05 -20.81
N LYS A 32 10.55 4.21 -21.79
CA LYS A 32 9.31 3.41 -21.76
C LYS A 32 9.30 2.35 -20.65
N SER A 33 10.46 1.89 -20.24
CA SER A 33 10.62 0.92 -19.15
C SER A 33 10.11 1.45 -17.80
N ASP A 34 10.43 2.69 -17.48
CA ASP A 34 10.00 3.32 -16.21
C ASP A 34 8.50 3.58 -16.24
N TYR A 35 7.98 4.03 -17.38
CA TYR A 35 6.55 4.20 -17.56
C TYR A 35 5.78 2.86 -17.48
N ARG A 36 6.33 1.78 -18.06
CA ARG A 36 5.76 0.43 -17.95
C ARG A 36 5.68 -0.04 -16.50
N GLU A 37 6.75 0.16 -15.74
CA GLU A 37 6.77 -0.16 -14.31
C GLU A 37 5.68 0.60 -13.56
N GLN A 38 5.59 1.91 -13.76
CA GLN A 38 4.55 2.73 -13.15
C GLN A 38 3.14 2.24 -13.49
N LEU A 39 2.87 1.88 -14.75
CA LEU A 39 1.58 1.33 -15.16
C LEU A 39 1.26 0.00 -14.46
N VAL A 40 2.24 -0.91 -14.37
CA VAL A 40 2.08 -2.20 -13.69
C VAL A 40 1.79 -2.00 -12.20
N LEU A 41 2.56 -1.15 -11.52
CA LEU A 41 2.37 -0.85 -10.11
C LEU A 41 1.01 -0.18 -9.84
N GLN A 42 0.65 0.83 -10.64
CA GLN A 42 -0.64 1.51 -10.49
C GLN A 42 -1.81 0.58 -10.76
N GLN A 43 -1.73 -0.27 -11.77
CA GLN A 43 -2.80 -1.21 -12.08
C GLN A 43 -2.95 -2.27 -11.00
N SER A 44 -1.84 -2.77 -10.45
CA SER A 44 -1.83 -3.67 -9.29
C SER A 44 -2.50 -3.03 -8.07
N ALA A 45 -2.16 -1.77 -7.75
CA ALA A 45 -2.74 -1.02 -6.64
C ALA A 45 -4.24 -0.74 -6.82
N ARG A 46 -4.64 -0.25 -8.00
CA ARG A 46 -6.05 0.09 -8.30
C ARG A 46 -6.95 -1.14 -8.31
N ALA A 47 -6.43 -2.26 -8.79
CA ALA A 47 -7.12 -3.54 -8.82
C ALA A 47 -7.08 -4.29 -7.48
N ILE A 48 -6.27 -3.85 -6.52
CA ILE A 48 -5.96 -4.57 -5.26
C ILE A 48 -5.69 -6.03 -5.60
N ALA A 49 -4.69 -6.26 -6.46
CA ALA A 49 -4.38 -7.56 -7.04
C ALA A 49 -2.88 -7.75 -7.22
N ALA A 50 -2.46 -9.00 -7.34
CA ALA A 50 -1.17 -9.29 -7.92
C ALA A 50 -1.23 -9.08 -9.45
N TYR A 51 -0.19 -8.44 -10.02
CA TYR A 51 -0.08 -8.21 -11.45
C TYR A 51 1.23 -8.78 -11.97
N ILE A 52 1.14 -9.75 -12.86
CA ILE A 52 2.27 -10.44 -13.45
C ILE A 52 2.35 -10.04 -14.91
N TYR A 53 3.38 -9.27 -15.22
CA TYR A 53 3.65 -8.78 -16.56
C TYR A 53 4.83 -9.55 -17.16
N SER A 54 4.66 -10.10 -18.36
CA SER A 54 5.70 -10.80 -19.10
C SER A 54 5.74 -10.30 -20.52
N SER A 55 6.87 -9.69 -20.93
CA SER A 55 7.05 -9.14 -22.27
C SER A 55 7.86 -10.06 -23.17
N SER A 56 7.61 -9.94 -24.47
CA SER A 56 8.39 -10.60 -25.52
C SER A 56 9.89 -10.32 -25.36
N GLY A 57 10.70 -11.33 -25.57
CA GLY A 57 12.15 -11.30 -25.41
C GLY A 57 12.91 -10.88 -26.66
N VAL A 58 14.22 -10.79 -26.55
CA VAL A 58 15.13 -10.34 -27.59
C VAL A 58 15.20 -11.23 -28.82
N PHE A 59 14.64 -12.45 -28.74
CA PHE A 59 14.62 -13.41 -29.83
C PHE A 59 13.34 -13.37 -30.68
N GLU A 60 12.40 -12.50 -30.33
CA GLU A 60 11.21 -12.31 -31.14
C GLU A 60 11.57 -11.78 -32.53
N SER A 61 10.90 -12.32 -33.52
CA SER A 61 11.09 -11.91 -34.92
C SER A 61 10.55 -10.51 -35.12
N THR A 62 11.40 -9.60 -35.58
CA THR A 62 11.04 -8.21 -35.83
C THR A 62 11.93 -7.60 -36.90
N SER A 63 11.42 -6.62 -37.66
CA SER A 63 12.18 -5.82 -38.62
C SER A 63 12.54 -4.46 -38.06
N ASP A 64 11.61 -3.78 -37.40
CA ASP A 64 11.72 -2.34 -37.09
C ASP A 64 11.68 -2.01 -35.61
N VAL A 65 11.47 -3.00 -34.75
CA VAL A 65 11.34 -2.82 -33.30
C VAL A 65 12.25 -3.78 -32.53
N VAL A 66 12.50 -3.47 -31.26
CA VAL A 66 13.29 -4.30 -30.35
C VAL A 66 12.43 -4.65 -29.13
N PHE A 67 12.50 -5.89 -28.67
CA PHE A 67 11.88 -6.35 -27.45
C PHE A 67 12.93 -6.59 -26.34
N GLY A 68 12.60 -6.26 -25.12
CA GLY A 68 13.54 -6.30 -23.99
C GLY A 68 13.37 -7.49 -23.06
N GLY A 69 12.28 -8.24 -23.13
CA GLY A 69 12.00 -9.33 -22.19
C GLY A 69 11.77 -8.85 -20.76
N ASP A 70 11.14 -7.69 -20.58
CA ASP A 70 10.88 -7.13 -19.25
C ASP A 70 9.75 -7.90 -18.57
N CYS A 71 10.05 -8.55 -17.44
CA CYS A 71 9.07 -9.23 -16.61
C CYS A 71 8.99 -8.55 -15.26
N LEU A 72 7.76 -8.31 -14.76
CA LEU A 72 7.50 -7.67 -13.48
C LEU A 72 6.44 -8.46 -12.72
N ILE A 73 6.63 -8.59 -11.42
CA ILE A 73 5.62 -9.11 -10.49
C ILE A 73 5.36 -8.02 -9.46
N ALA A 74 4.11 -7.54 -9.41
CA ALA A 74 3.66 -6.54 -8.46
C ALA A 74 2.50 -7.06 -7.63
N GLU A 75 2.37 -6.60 -6.38
CA GLU A 75 1.27 -6.89 -5.48
C GLU A 75 0.80 -5.60 -4.82
N ASN A 76 -0.46 -5.24 -5.01
CA ASN A 76 -1.08 -4.06 -4.39
C ASN A 76 -0.19 -2.79 -4.46
N GLY A 77 0.37 -2.54 -5.65
CA GLY A 77 1.21 -1.37 -5.92
C GLY A 77 2.68 -1.49 -5.52
N SER A 78 3.10 -2.61 -4.95
CA SER A 78 4.49 -2.87 -4.58
C SER A 78 5.16 -3.79 -5.60
N LEU A 79 6.36 -3.44 -6.06
CA LEU A 79 7.16 -4.30 -6.90
C LEU A 79 7.79 -5.41 -6.04
N LEU A 80 7.46 -6.68 -6.35
CA LEU A 80 8.03 -7.83 -5.66
C LEU A 80 9.29 -8.34 -6.36
N ASN A 81 9.25 -8.44 -7.68
CA ASN A 81 10.41 -8.90 -8.46
C ASN A 81 10.37 -8.32 -9.87
N ARG A 82 11.56 -8.20 -10.48
CA ARG A 82 11.73 -7.76 -11.86
C ARG A 82 12.91 -8.43 -12.52
N SER A 83 12.77 -8.80 -13.80
CA SER A 83 13.86 -9.33 -14.60
C SER A 83 14.82 -8.24 -15.07
N LYS A 84 16.03 -8.64 -15.43
CA LYS A 84 16.92 -7.77 -16.21
C LYS A 84 16.47 -7.81 -17.68
N ARG A 85 16.41 -6.65 -18.31
CA ARG A 85 16.08 -6.54 -19.73
C ARG A 85 17.25 -6.95 -20.64
N PHE A 86 16.93 -7.24 -21.88
CA PHE A 86 17.87 -7.57 -22.97
C PHE A 86 18.75 -8.80 -22.72
N GLN A 87 18.27 -9.71 -21.87
CA GLN A 87 18.97 -10.98 -21.63
C GLN A 87 18.80 -11.93 -22.82
N ARG A 88 19.88 -12.60 -23.18
CA ARG A 88 19.91 -13.60 -24.28
C ARG A 88 19.80 -15.03 -23.76
N GLU A 89 19.48 -15.21 -22.51
CA GLU A 89 19.25 -16.49 -21.86
C GLU A 89 17.82 -16.55 -21.32
N ASN A 90 17.32 -17.77 -21.13
CA ASN A 90 16.02 -17.97 -20.49
C ASN A 90 16.05 -17.41 -19.07
N ASN A 91 15.10 -16.58 -18.73
CA ASN A 91 14.98 -15.98 -17.42
C ASN A 91 13.60 -16.29 -16.83
N ILE A 92 13.60 -16.69 -15.57
CA ILE A 92 12.39 -16.92 -14.78
C ILE A 92 12.49 -16.08 -13.53
N ILE A 93 11.45 -15.32 -13.26
CA ILE A 93 11.27 -14.61 -11.98
C ILE A 93 10.07 -15.20 -11.24
N TYR A 94 10.14 -15.21 -9.93
CA TYR A 94 9.07 -15.68 -9.06
C TYR A 94 8.95 -14.78 -7.82
N ALA A 95 7.79 -14.82 -7.17
CA ALA A 95 7.52 -14.13 -5.92
C ALA A 95 6.38 -14.82 -5.18
N ASP A 96 6.36 -14.71 -3.86
CA ASP A 96 5.24 -15.11 -3.03
C ASP A 96 4.17 -14.02 -3.00
N ILE A 97 2.93 -14.40 -3.27
CA ILE A 97 1.76 -13.49 -3.28
C ILE A 97 0.91 -13.76 -2.04
N ASP A 98 0.58 -12.73 -1.28
CA ASP A 98 -0.32 -12.82 -0.11
C ASP A 98 -1.78 -12.59 -0.53
N LEU A 99 -2.42 -13.64 -0.98
CA LEU A 99 -3.83 -13.60 -1.41
C LEU A 99 -4.78 -13.23 -0.28
N LEU A 100 -4.46 -13.62 0.96
CA LEU A 100 -5.31 -13.29 2.10
C LEU A 100 -5.29 -11.80 2.40
N ASN A 101 -4.13 -11.18 2.34
CA ASN A 101 -4.01 -9.74 2.51
C ASN A 101 -4.76 -8.98 1.40
N LEU A 102 -4.63 -9.40 0.14
CA LEU A 102 -5.37 -8.80 -0.97
C LEU A 102 -6.89 -8.89 -0.78
N LYS A 103 -7.40 -10.03 -0.30
CA LYS A 103 -8.82 -10.21 0.04
C LYS A 103 -9.26 -9.26 1.15
N ASN A 104 -8.47 -9.17 2.22
CA ASN A 104 -8.77 -8.29 3.34
C ASN A 104 -8.81 -6.82 2.90
N ASP A 105 -7.84 -6.39 2.10
CA ASP A 105 -7.78 -5.02 1.58
C ASP A 105 -9.00 -4.69 0.70
N ARG A 106 -9.47 -5.62 -0.12
CA ARG A 106 -10.71 -5.47 -0.90
C ARG A 106 -11.95 -5.36 -0.02
N LEU A 107 -12.04 -6.15 1.05
CA LEU A 107 -13.17 -6.10 1.99
C LEU A 107 -13.25 -4.78 2.76
N VAL A 108 -12.10 -4.21 3.12
CA VAL A 108 -12.03 -2.93 3.85
C VAL A 108 -12.26 -1.74 2.92
N ASN A 109 -11.89 -1.85 1.65
CA ASN A 109 -12.03 -0.78 0.68
C ASN A 109 -13.45 -0.70 0.13
N LYS A 110 -14.26 0.18 0.73
CA LYS A 110 -15.67 0.39 0.32
C LYS A 110 -15.81 0.78 -1.15
N SER A 111 -14.92 1.64 -1.67
CA SER A 111 -14.96 2.06 -3.07
C SER A 111 -14.74 0.89 -4.04
N PHE A 112 -13.98 -0.13 -3.64
CA PHE A 112 -13.81 -1.34 -4.43
C PHE A 112 -15.06 -2.23 -4.36
N ALA A 113 -15.68 -2.35 -3.18
CA ALA A 113 -16.89 -3.13 -2.98
C ALA A 113 -18.12 -2.54 -3.71
N ASP A 114 -18.23 -1.21 -3.74
CA ASP A 114 -19.35 -0.50 -4.38
C ASP A 114 -19.34 -0.64 -5.92
N LEU A 115 -18.19 -1.02 -6.50
CA LEU A 115 -18.09 -1.28 -7.95
C LEU A 115 -18.72 -2.61 -8.40
N TYR A 116 -19.13 -3.44 -7.45
CA TYR A 116 -19.84 -4.70 -7.73
C TYR A 116 -21.32 -4.48 -8.06
N ASP A 117 -21.68 -3.33 -8.58
CA ASP A 117 -23.04 -3.02 -9.01
C ASP A 117 -23.39 -3.74 -10.32
N ASP A 118 -24.66 -4.08 -10.51
CA ASP A 118 -25.22 -4.88 -11.62
C ASP A 118 -24.84 -4.40 -13.03
N SER A 119 -24.46 -3.14 -13.20
CA SER A 119 -24.08 -2.58 -14.50
C SER A 119 -22.72 -3.05 -15.01
N ILE A 120 -21.78 -3.37 -14.11
CA ILE A 120 -20.41 -3.85 -14.46
C ILE A 120 -20.38 -5.38 -14.52
N SER A 121 -21.25 -6.06 -13.81
CA SER A 121 -21.45 -7.52 -13.86
C SER A 121 -21.95 -8.01 -15.24
N GLN A 122 -22.37 -7.09 -16.13
CA GLN A 122 -22.79 -7.41 -17.49
C GLN A 122 -21.62 -7.79 -18.44
N LEU A 123 -20.37 -7.53 -18.06
CA LEU A 123 -19.23 -8.06 -18.77
C LEU A 123 -19.15 -9.58 -18.53
N LYS A 124 -19.51 -10.35 -19.53
CA LYS A 124 -19.45 -11.81 -19.48
C LYS A 124 -17.99 -12.27 -19.32
N VAL A 125 -17.59 -12.53 -18.10
CA VAL A 125 -16.30 -13.16 -17.79
C VAL A 125 -16.50 -14.67 -17.89
N GLN A 126 -15.67 -15.34 -18.70
CA GLN A 126 -15.67 -16.80 -18.76
C GLN A 126 -14.86 -17.34 -17.58
N THR A 127 -15.50 -18.09 -16.71
CA THR A 127 -14.83 -18.79 -15.61
C THR A 127 -14.59 -20.24 -16.02
N VAL A 128 -13.34 -20.69 -15.91
CA VAL A 128 -12.93 -22.08 -16.11
C VAL A 128 -12.45 -22.63 -14.76
N SER A 129 -13.17 -23.60 -14.24
CA SER A 129 -12.77 -24.32 -13.02
C SER A 129 -11.85 -25.48 -13.35
N PHE A 130 -10.76 -25.63 -12.61
CA PHE A 130 -9.88 -26.79 -12.74
C PHE A 130 -9.41 -27.24 -11.35
N ASP A 131 -9.15 -28.55 -11.22
CA ASP A 131 -8.66 -29.15 -9.97
C ASP A 131 -7.12 -29.26 -10.04
N PHE A 132 -6.45 -28.53 -9.17
CA PHE A 132 -4.98 -28.56 -9.09
C PHE A 132 -4.52 -29.54 -8.01
N LYS A 133 -4.59 -30.84 -8.33
CA LYS A 133 -4.29 -31.96 -7.40
C LYS A 133 -2.89 -31.89 -6.77
N GLU A 134 -1.95 -31.18 -7.37
CA GLU A 134 -0.57 -31.10 -6.86
C GLU A 134 -0.40 -30.15 -5.67
N ILE A 135 -1.29 -29.15 -5.49
CA ILE A 135 -1.25 -28.25 -4.32
C ILE A 135 -1.38 -29.07 -3.03
N ASN A 136 -2.23 -30.12 -3.02
CA ASN A 136 -2.42 -30.96 -1.86
C ASN A 136 -1.18 -31.76 -1.45
N LYS A 137 -0.23 -31.97 -2.38
CA LYS A 137 1.05 -32.62 -2.09
C LYS A 137 2.09 -31.66 -1.50
N LEU A 138 1.94 -30.36 -1.72
CA LEU A 138 2.83 -29.33 -1.18
C LEU A 138 2.54 -29.00 0.28
N ASN A 139 1.32 -29.22 0.76
CA ASN A 139 0.89 -28.91 2.13
C ASN A 139 1.69 -29.65 3.23
N ASN A 140 2.44 -30.67 2.89
CA ASN A 140 3.31 -31.41 3.82
C ASN A 140 4.79 -31.02 3.76
N LYS A 141 5.18 -30.09 2.89
CA LYS A 141 6.56 -29.60 2.82
C LYS A 141 6.68 -28.27 3.57
N LYS A 142 7.77 -28.13 4.34
CA LYS A 142 8.11 -26.83 4.95
C LYS A 142 8.41 -25.83 3.83
N ILE A 143 7.48 -24.95 3.55
CA ILE A 143 7.63 -23.88 2.56
C ILE A 143 8.47 -22.78 3.19
N VAL A 144 9.56 -22.41 2.55
CA VAL A 144 10.36 -21.24 2.90
C VAL A 144 9.83 -20.09 2.08
N LEU A 145 9.37 -19.03 2.73
CA LEU A 145 8.92 -17.82 2.04
C LEU A 145 10.10 -17.10 1.40
N ASP A 146 9.98 -16.78 0.13
CA ASP A 146 10.91 -15.92 -0.62
C ASP A 146 10.42 -14.46 -0.61
N ARG A 147 9.87 -14.05 0.52
CA ARG A 147 9.30 -12.72 0.73
C ARG A 147 9.97 -12.06 1.92
N THR A 148 10.48 -10.86 1.73
CA THR A 148 10.96 -10.03 2.83
C THR A 148 9.76 -9.45 3.57
N ILE A 149 9.58 -9.87 4.83
CA ILE A 149 8.57 -9.29 5.73
C ILE A 149 9.22 -8.11 6.45
N ASN A 150 8.66 -6.91 6.26
CA ASN A 150 9.15 -5.74 6.99
C ASN A 150 8.76 -5.86 8.47
N PRO A 151 9.73 -5.95 9.41
CA PRO A 151 9.44 -6.03 10.85
C PRO A 151 8.84 -4.74 11.41
N CYS A 152 8.98 -3.63 10.70
CA CYS A 152 8.46 -2.32 11.08
C CYS A 152 7.55 -1.75 9.97
N PRO A 153 6.35 -2.31 9.73
CA PRO A 153 5.51 -1.98 8.58
C PRO A 153 5.04 -0.51 8.56
N PHE A 154 5.03 0.16 9.72
CA PHE A 154 4.60 1.55 9.86
C PHE A 154 5.74 2.56 9.74
N ILE A 155 6.99 2.10 9.73
CA ILE A 155 8.17 2.97 9.69
C ILE A 155 8.85 2.79 8.33
N PRO A 156 8.93 3.83 7.50
CA PRO A 156 9.69 3.77 6.26
C PRO A 156 11.18 3.54 6.54
N ILE A 157 11.84 2.79 5.69
CA ILE A 157 13.28 2.53 5.81
C ILE A 157 14.09 3.76 5.36
N ASN A 158 13.61 4.50 4.37
CA ASN A 158 14.33 5.67 3.84
C ASN A 158 14.12 6.90 4.73
N PRO A 159 15.20 7.55 5.23
CA PRO A 159 15.12 8.74 6.08
C PRO A 159 14.34 9.92 5.47
N GLU A 160 14.46 10.17 4.17
CA GLU A 160 13.71 11.23 3.49
C GLU A 160 12.20 10.95 3.53
N THR A 161 11.82 9.69 3.33
CA THR A 161 10.43 9.26 3.42
C THR A 161 9.91 9.37 4.85
N ILE A 162 10.73 9.06 5.87
CA ILE A 162 10.39 9.23 7.29
C ILE A 162 10.06 10.71 7.55
N ASN A 163 10.96 11.62 7.20
CA ASN A 163 10.79 13.05 7.44
C ASN A 163 9.52 13.59 6.75
N LYS A 164 9.29 13.19 5.49
CA LYS A 164 8.08 13.57 4.75
C LYS A 164 6.82 13.07 5.44
N ARG A 165 6.77 11.80 5.87
CA ARG A 165 5.60 11.23 6.54
C ARG A 165 5.38 11.82 7.93
N CYS A 166 6.43 12.05 8.70
CA CYS A 166 6.30 12.72 10.00
C CYS A 166 5.72 14.12 9.85
N ALA A 167 6.21 14.91 8.89
CA ALA A 167 5.67 16.22 8.59
C ALA A 167 4.20 16.16 8.15
N GLU A 168 3.84 15.19 7.31
CA GLU A 168 2.47 14.97 6.85
C GLU A 168 1.53 14.62 8.01
N ILE A 169 1.92 13.65 8.86
CA ILE A 169 1.15 13.26 10.06
C ILE A 169 0.92 14.47 10.98
N PHE A 170 1.96 15.24 11.22
CA PHE A 170 1.88 16.43 12.08
C PHE A 170 0.93 17.48 11.48
N ASN A 171 1.04 17.76 10.20
CA ASN A 171 0.19 18.73 9.50
C ASN A 171 -1.28 18.29 9.46
N ILE A 172 -1.55 17.00 9.28
CA ILE A 172 -2.91 16.44 9.34
C ILE A 172 -3.55 16.70 10.71
N GLN A 173 -2.80 16.46 11.79
CA GLN A 173 -3.30 16.72 13.15
C GLN A 173 -3.54 18.21 13.40
N VAL A 174 -2.61 19.07 12.98
CA VAL A 174 -2.74 20.54 13.10
C VAL A 174 -3.97 21.03 12.33
N ALA A 175 -4.14 20.61 11.07
CA ALA A 175 -5.27 21.00 10.24
C ALA A 175 -6.61 20.50 10.82
N GLY A 176 -6.63 19.27 11.34
CA GLY A 176 -7.82 18.70 11.99
C GLY A 176 -8.23 19.46 13.23
N LEU A 177 -7.29 19.85 14.08
CA LEU A 177 -7.57 20.65 15.28
C LEU A 177 -7.97 22.08 14.90
N ALA A 178 -7.27 22.72 13.96
CA ALA A 178 -7.60 24.06 13.48
C ALA A 178 -9.06 24.13 13.00
N LYS A 179 -9.46 23.17 12.16
CA LYS A 179 -10.83 23.11 11.65
C LYS A 179 -11.88 22.98 12.76
N ARG A 180 -11.58 22.24 13.83
CA ARG A 180 -12.47 22.07 14.97
C ARG A 180 -12.60 23.37 15.77
N LEU A 181 -11.49 24.04 16.05
CA LEU A 181 -11.49 25.32 16.76
C LEU A 181 -12.22 26.41 15.99
N GLU A 182 -11.98 26.53 14.68
CA GLU A 182 -12.69 27.47 13.80
C GLU A 182 -14.20 27.21 13.78
N HIS A 183 -14.60 25.94 13.62
CA HIS A 183 -16.02 25.58 13.52
C HIS A 183 -16.80 25.87 14.83
N THR A 184 -16.15 25.58 15.99
CA THR A 184 -16.79 25.77 17.30
C THR A 184 -16.64 27.19 17.85
N GLY A 185 -15.74 28.00 17.30
CA GLY A 185 -15.40 29.33 17.84
C GLY A 185 -14.60 29.26 19.15
N ILE A 186 -14.17 28.06 19.59
CA ILE A 186 -13.38 27.86 20.81
C ILE A 186 -11.95 28.36 20.56
N LYS A 187 -11.44 29.18 21.47
CA LYS A 187 -10.11 29.75 21.37
C LYS A 187 -9.11 29.14 22.36
N ASN A 188 -9.60 28.44 23.39
CA ASN A 188 -8.78 27.87 24.44
C ASN A 188 -8.70 26.34 24.32
N VAL A 189 -7.54 25.77 24.59
CA VAL A 189 -7.30 24.33 24.63
C VAL A 189 -6.69 23.93 25.95
N ILE A 190 -7.10 22.79 26.51
CA ILE A 190 -6.56 22.24 27.75
C ILE A 190 -5.95 20.87 27.43
N ILE A 191 -4.73 20.65 27.89
CA ILE A 191 -4.00 19.41 27.65
C ILE A 191 -3.53 18.81 28.97
N GLY A 192 -3.83 17.53 29.21
CA GLY A 192 -3.23 16.75 30.27
C GLY A 192 -1.82 16.29 29.85
N VAL A 193 -0.79 16.80 30.53
CA VAL A 193 0.60 16.44 30.23
C VAL A 193 1.10 15.46 31.28
N SER A 194 1.42 14.24 30.85
CA SER A 194 1.98 13.17 31.70
C SER A 194 3.51 13.10 31.66
N GLY A 195 4.16 13.89 30.79
CA GLY A 195 5.60 13.81 30.51
C GLY A 195 5.96 12.75 29.46
N GLY A 196 4.98 12.01 28.90
CA GLY A 196 5.18 11.05 27.84
C GLY A 196 5.22 11.68 26.43
N LEU A 197 5.66 10.92 25.44
CA LEU A 197 5.77 11.37 24.04
C LEU A 197 4.43 11.80 23.47
N ASP A 198 3.34 11.10 23.76
CA ASP A 198 2.01 11.39 23.22
C ASP A 198 1.50 12.76 23.67
N SER A 199 1.61 13.05 24.98
CA SER A 199 1.21 14.35 25.52
C SER A 199 2.10 15.49 25.04
N THR A 200 3.38 15.22 24.82
CA THR A 200 4.31 16.20 24.25
C THR A 200 3.96 16.49 22.78
N LEU A 201 3.66 15.46 21.97
CA LEU A 201 3.22 15.63 20.60
C LEU A 201 1.90 16.42 20.56
N ALA A 202 0.93 16.08 21.40
CA ALA A 202 -0.33 16.82 21.49
C ALA A 202 -0.12 18.31 21.81
N LEU A 203 0.81 18.63 22.72
CA LEU A 203 1.18 20.00 23.03
C LEU A 203 1.76 20.73 21.82
N LEU A 204 2.67 20.09 21.08
CA LEU A 204 3.27 20.67 19.87
C LEU A 204 2.21 20.91 18.77
N VAL A 205 1.27 19.98 18.60
CA VAL A 205 0.14 20.13 17.67
C VAL A 205 -0.74 21.31 18.06
N CYS A 206 -1.11 21.44 19.35
CA CYS A 206 -1.88 22.57 19.83
C CYS A 206 -1.16 23.90 19.64
N HIS A 207 0.14 23.95 19.99
CA HIS A 207 0.94 25.15 19.79
C HIS A 207 0.98 25.58 18.32
N LYS A 208 1.24 24.65 17.42
CA LYS A 208 1.28 24.94 15.97
C LYS A 208 -0.09 25.32 15.41
N THR A 209 -1.16 24.75 15.95
CA THR A 209 -2.53 25.10 15.58
C THR A 209 -2.88 26.52 15.99
N LEU A 210 -2.57 26.93 17.22
CA LEU A 210 -2.84 28.31 17.67
C LEU A 210 -2.00 29.32 16.89
N GLU A 211 -0.74 28.99 16.57
CA GLU A 211 0.09 29.82 15.69
C GLU A 211 -0.56 29.98 14.29
N LEU A 212 -1.05 28.91 13.69
CA LEU A 212 -1.74 28.91 12.40
C LEU A 212 -3.00 29.79 12.42
N LEU A 213 -3.76 29.78 13.53
CA LEU A 213 -4.98 30.54 13.70
C LEU A 213 -4.73 31.97 14.22
N ASN A 214 -3.49 32.40 14.39
CA ASN A 214 -3.10 33.68 14.99
C ASN A 214 -3.72 33.90 16.38
N LEU A 215 -3.85 32.82 17.17
CA LEU A 215 -4.34 32.87 18.55
C LEU A 215 -3.15 32.95 19.54
N PRO A 216 -3.33 33.64 20.70
CA PRO A 216 -2.31 33.76 21.72
C PRO A 216 -1.89 32.38 22.29
N LYS A 217 -0.60 32.21 22.62
CA LYS A 217 -0.08 30.95 23.21
C LYS A 217 -0.64 30.69 24.61
N GLU A 218 -1.04 31.75 25.29
CA GLU A 218 -1.68 31.77 26.62
C GLU A 218 -3.02 31.02 26.60
N ASN A 219 -3.61 30.83 25.45
CA ASN A 219 -4.82 30.03 25.28
C ASN A 219 -4.59 28.51 25.44
N ILE A 220 -3.32 28.07 25.62
CA ILE A 220 -3.01 26.68 25.98
C ILE A 220 -2.89 26.58 27.50
N SER A 221 -3.78 25.83 28.10
CA SER A 221 -3.73 25.48 29.52
C SER A 221 -3.18 24.06 29.69
N LEU A 222 -2.16 23.90 30.52
CA LEU A 222 -1.57 22.60 30.81
C LEU A 222 -2.08 22.09 32.15
N SER A 223 -2.61 20.87 32.17
CA SER A 223 -2.94 20.15 33.40
C SER A 223 -1.91 19.05 33.61
N LEU A 224 -1.19 19.09 34.72
CA LEU A 224 -0.24 18.02 35.08
C LEU A 224 -1.03 16.82 35.63
N CYS A 225 -1.04 15.72 34.89
CA CYS A 225 -1.51 14.42 35.40
C CYS A 225 -0.38 13.76 36.19
N LEU A 226 -0.33 14.00 37.52
CA LEU A 226 0.46 13.20 38.42
C LEU A 226 -0.19 11.82 38.56
N VAL A 227 0.24 10.85 37.77
CA VAL A 227 -0.07 9.44 38.03
C VAL A 227 0.83 8.98 39.13
N LEU A 228 0.33 8.97 40.37
CA LEU A 228 0.95 8.26 41.49
C LEU A 228 0.95 6.76 41.17
N VAL A 229 2.02 6.26 40.59
CA VAL A 229 2.28 4.82 40.54
C VAL A 229 2.62 4.39 41.96
N LEU A 230 1.60 3.96 42.69
CA LEU A 230 1.84 3.26 43.97
C LEU A 230 2.52 1.94 43.63
N PRO A 231 3.69 1.64 44.21
CA PRO A 231 4.32 0.34 44.04
C PRO A 231 3.39 -0.72 44.65
N ILE A 232 2.94 -1.67 43.83
CA ILE A 232 2.21 -2.86 44.29
C ILE A 232 3.22 -3.65 45.15
N LYS A 233 3.18 -3.45 46.46
CA LYS A 233 3.82 -4.35 47.40
C LYS A 233 3.14 -5.71 47.28
N HIS A 234 3.93 -6.73 47.04
CA HIS A 234 3.54 -8.14 47.10
C HIS A 234 2.62 -8.39 48.29
N MET A 235 1.37 -8.67 47.99
CA MET A 235 0.45 -9.27 48.96
C MET A 235 0.76 -10.77 49.01
N THR A 236 1.62 -11.16 49.93
CA THR A 236 1.79 -12.56 50.38
C THR A 236 0.46 -12.99 50.98
N MET A 237 -0.22 -13.93 50.32
CA MET A 237 -1.32 -14.67 50.97
C MET A 237 -0.75 -15.55 52.05
N LEU A 238 -1.29 -15.40 53.25
CA LEU A 238 -1.34 -16.42 54.30
C LEU A 238 -2.47 -17.38 54.03
#